data_fdedded8cfa67bbbadfa8fea13e66bdd
#
_entry.id   fdedded8cfa67bbbadfa8fea13e66bdd
#
_cell.length_a   1.000
_cell.length_b   1.000
_cell.length_c   1.000
_cell.angle_alpha   90.00
_cell.angle_beta   90.00
_cell.angle_gamma   90.00
#
_symmetry.space_group_name_H-M   'P 1'
#
loop_
_entity.id
_entity.type
_entity.pdbx_description
1 polymer ?
#
loop_
_entity_poly.entity_id
_entity_poly.type
_entity_poly.pdbx_seq_one_letter_code
_entity_poly.pdbx_strand_id
1 'polypeptide(L)' 'MMKFSKRDSRKMIKEMARLHGLSVSEVREQIQGKIIDAMNSDDLEQQAEFKRLFGNSTPTPEEFICVASRQLKF' A
#
# COMPACT_ATOMS: atom_id res chain seq x y z
N MET A 1 13.24 -17.43 -6.48
CA MET A 1 12.44 -16.26 -6.78
C MET A 1 11.79 -15.75 -5.50
N MET A 2 12.10 -14.53 -5.10
CA MET A 2 11.59 -13.98 -3.85
C MET A 2 10.21 -13.39 -4.06
N LYS A 3 9.21 -13.92 -3.36
CA LYS A 3 7.90 -13.31 -3.32
C LYS A 3 7.89 -12.20 -2.28
N PHE A 4 7.48 -11.03 -2.67
CA PHE A 4 7.30 -9.93 -1.73
C PHE A 4 6.13 -10.29 -0.80
N SER A 5 6.41 -10.42 0.48
CA SER A 5 5.44 -10.86 1.48
C SER A 5 5.01 -9.71 2.40
N LYS A 6 4.03 -9.97 3.26
CA LYS A 6 3.61 -8.98 4.27
C LYS A 6 4.77 -8.64 5.22
N ARG A 7 5.64 -9.60 5.50
CA ARG A 7 6.83 -9.37 6.31
C ARG A 7 7.75 -8.35 5.63
N ASP A 8 7.93 -8.48 4.33
CA ASP A 8 8.76 -7.54 3.56
C ASP A 8 8.13 -6.14 3.53
N SER A 9 6.79 -6.08 3.47
CA SER A 9 6.08 -4.80 3.55
C SER A 9 6.32 -4.11 4.88
N ARG A 10 6.28 -4.86 5.98
CA ARG A 10 6.56 -4.31 7.31
C ARG A 10 7.97 -3.78 7.42
N LYS A 11 8.94 -4.51 6.88
CA LYS A 11 10.33 -4.05 6.86
C LYS A 11 10.48 -2.78 6.05
N MET A 12 9.80 -2.69 4.91
CA MET A 12 9.82 -1.50 4.07
C MET A 12 9.25 -0.30 4.82
N ILE A 13 8.13 -0.48 5.53
CA ILE A 13 7.51 0.59 6.31
C ILE A 13 8.46 1.06 7.41
N LYS A 14 9.12 0.15 8.10
CA LYS A 14 10.10 0.50 9.14
C LYS A 14 11.27 1.28 8.55
N GLU A 15 11.75 0.87 7.40
CA GLU A 15 12.85 1.54 6.73
C GLU A 15 12.45 2.94 6.29
N MET A 16 11.26 3.10 5.73
CA MET A 16 10.73 4.40 5.35
C MET A 16 10.60 5.32 6.56
N ALA A 17 10.10 4.80 7.67
CA ALA A 17 9.96 5.57 8.90
C ALA A 17 11.32 6.07 9.39
N ARG A 18 12.31 5.20 9.39
CA ARG A 18 13.68 5.54 9.80
C ARG A 18 14.28 6.62 8.91
N LEU A 19 14.15 6.45 7.59
CA LEU A 19 14.73 7.38 6.63
C LEU A 19 14.10 8.77 6.68
N HIS A 20 12.82 8.85 7.02
CA HIS A 20 12.09 10.11 7.06
C HIS A 20 11.94 10.68 8.47
N GLY A 21 12.52 10.03 9.47
CA GLY A 21 12.42 10.48 10.86
C GLY A 21 11.01 10.41 11.41
N LEU A 22 10.21 9.45 10.94
CA LEU A 22 8.83 9.26 11.36
C LEU A 22 8.68 7.97 12.15
N SER A 23 7.57 7.84 12.87
CA SER A 23 7.22 6.58 13.51
C SER A 23 6.58 5.64 12.49
N VAL A 24 6.58 4.34 12.78
CA VAL A 24 5.90 3.36 11.94
C VAL A 24 4.42 3.69 11.82
N SER A 25 3.80 4.12 12.93
CA SER A 25 2.38 4.51 12.93
C SER A 25 2.11 5.66 11.98
N GLU A 26 2.98 6.67 11.95
CA GLU A 26 2.83 7.81 11.05
C GLU A 26 2.92 7.40 9.59
N VAL A 27 3.87 6.53 9.26
CA VAL A 27 4.01 6.01 7.89
C VAL A 27 2.76 5.24 7.49
N ARG A 28 2.26 4.39 8.38
CA ARG A 28 1.05 3.62 8.12
C ARG A 28 -0.17 4.52 7.88
N GLU A 29 -0.29 5.59 8.68
CA GLU A 29 -1.38 6.55 8.50
C GLU A 29 -1.31 7.26 7.15
N GLN A 30 -0.11 7.64 6.72
CA GLN A 30 0.08 8.27 5.42
C GLN A 30 -0.31 7.33 4.28
N ILE A 31 0.09 6.07 4.37
CA ILE A 31 -0.27 5.08 3.36
C ILE A 31 -1.78 4.85 3.38
N GLN A 32 -2.37 4.74 4.56
CA GLN A 32 -3.82 4.55 4.69
C GLN A 32 -4.59 5.71 4.06
N GLY A 33 -4.10 6.94 4.26
CA GLY A 33 -4.70 8.12 3.63
C GLY A 33 -4.69 8.02 2.10
N LYS A 34 -3.59 7.56 1.53
CA LYS A 34 -3.50 7.38 0.09
C LYS A 34 -4.43 6.27 -0.40
N ILE A 35 -4.60 5.21 0.38
CA ILE A 35 -5.54 4.13 0.05
C ILE A 35 -6.95 4.68 0.00
N ILE A 36 -7.34 5.47 1.00
CA ILE A 36 -8.68 6.06 1.08
C ILE A 36 -8.90 7.02 -0.09
N ASP A 37 -7.90 7.84 -0.41
CA ASP A 37 -7.97 8.75 -1.55
C ASP A 37 -8.19 8.00 -2.86
N ALA A 38 -7.50 6.88 -3.04
CA ALA A 38 -7.66 6.05 -4.24
C ALA A 38 -9.05 5.45 -4.31
N MET A 39 -9.61 5.01 -3.17
CA MET A 39 -10.95 4.44 -3.12
C MET A 39 -12.02 5.48 -3.44
N ASN A 40 -11.79 6.73 -3.08
CA ASN A 40 -12.73 7.83 -3.29
C ASN A 40 -12.42 8.66 -4.53
N SER A 41 -11.52 8.19 -5.38
CA SER A 41 -11.14 8.90 -6.60
C SER A 41 -12.32 9.04 -7.55
N ASP A 42 -12.43 10.19 -8.21
CA ASP A 42 -13.45 10.41 -9.25
C ASP A 42 -13.10 9.71 -10.55
N ASP A 43 -11.89 9.21 -10.68
CA ASP A 43 -11.44 8.50 -11.86
C ASP A 43 -11.96 7.08 -11.85
N LEU A 44 -12.87 6.78 -12.79
CA LEU A 44 -13.51 5.46 -12.87
C LEU A 44 -12.51 4.35 -13.19
N GLU A 45 -11.50 4.65 -14.00
CA GLU A 45 -10.45 3.66 -14.31
C GLU A 45 -9.66 3.30 -13.06
N GLN A 46 -9.32 4.30 -12.26
CA GLN A 46 -8.57 4.08 -11.03
C GLN A 46 -9.40 3.28 -10.02
N GLN A 47 -10.68 3.60 -9.89
CA GLN A 47 -11.57 2.85 -9.02
C GLN A 47 -11.71 1.40 -9.45
N ALA A 48 -11.89 1.18 -10.75
CA ALA A 48 -12.02 -0.18 -11.30
C ALA A 48 -10.77 -0.99 -11.06
N GLU A 49 -9.61 -0.39 -11.27
CA GLU A 49 -8.34 -1.06 -11.05
C GLU A 49 -8.12 -1.38 -9.58
N PHE A 50 -8.48 -0.46 -8.70
CA PHE A 50 -8.38 -0.69 -7.25
C PHE A 50 -9.25 -1.87 -6.84
N LYS A 51 -10.51 -1.93 -7.31
CA LYS A 51 -11.41 -3.04 -7.02
C LYS A 51 -10.88 -4.36 -7.56
N ARG A 52 -10.27 -4.33 -8.72
CA ARG A 52 -9.68 -5.53 -9.32
C ARG A 52 -8.55 -6.07 -8.46
N LEU A 53 -7.73 -5.19 -7.89
CA LEU A 53 -6.57 -5.58 -7.09
C LEU A 53 -6.93 -5.96 -5.65
N PHE A 54 -7.88 -5.27 -5.04
CA PHE A 54 -8.16 -5.40 -3.61
C PHE A 54 -9.57 -5.86 -3.30
N GLY A 55 -10.44 -5.96 -4.29
CA GLY A 55 -11.84 -6.33 -4.08
C GLY A 55 -12.62 -5.19 -3.42
N ASN A 56 -13.60 -5.54 -2.61
CA ASN A 56 -14.48 -4.56 -1.96
C ASN A 56 -14.00 -4.17 -0.57
N SER A 57 -12.90 -4.75 -0.10
CA SER A 57 -12.38 -4.49 1.24
C SER A 57 -11.30 -3.42 1.20
N THR A 58 -11.22 -2.63 2.28
CA THR A 58 -10.12 -1.68 2.43
C THR A 58 -8.85 -2.45 2.81
N PRO A 59 -7.79 -2.38 1.99
CA PRO A 59 -6.56 -3.09 2.34
C PRO A 59 -5.83 -2.42 3.48
N THR A 60 -5.03 -3.19 4.20
CA THR A 60 -4.09 -2.63 5.17
C THR A 60 -2.92 -2.01 4.42
N PRO A 61 -2.13 -1.12 5.06
CA PRO A 61 -0.93 -0.58 4.42
C PRO A 61 0.03 -1.66 3.93
N GLU A 62 0.20 -2.73 4.69
CA GLU A 62 1.05 -3.85 4.31
C GLU A 62 0.52 -4.57 3.07
N GLU A 63 -0.78 -4.81 3.01
CA GLU A 63 -1.41 -5.44 1.85
C GLU A 63 -1.29 -4.55 0.62
N PHE A 64 -1.49 -3.26 0.80
CA PHE A 64 -1.38 -2.30 -0.30
C PHE A 64 0.03 -2.32 -0.90
N ILE A 65 1.05 -2.26 -0.06
CA ILE A 65 2.43 -2.30 -0.53
C ILE A 65 2.75 -3.63 -1.21
N CYS A 66 2.27 -4.72 -0.63
CA CYS A 66 2.50 -6.06 -1.16
C CYS A 66 1.93 -6.21 -2.58
N VAL A 67 0.69 -5.78 -2.77
CA VAL A 67 0.04 -5.87 -4.09
C VAL A 67 0.67 -4.90 -5.08
N ALA A 68 0.94 -3.67 -4.65
CA ALA A 68 1.58 -2.68 -5.51
C ALA A 68 2.95 -3.16 -5.99
N SER A 69 3.73 -3.78 -5.12
CA SER A 69 5.04 -4.31 -5.48
C SER A 69 4.94 -5.44 -6.51
N ARG A 70 3.91 -6.26 -6.43
CA ARG A 70 3.68 -7.32 -7.41
C ARG A 70 3.31 -6.78 -8.78
N GLN A 71 2.56 -5.67 -8.81
CA GLN A 71 2.13 -5.05 -10.06
C GLN A 71 3.25 -4.29 -10.75
N LEU A 72 4.18 -3.75 -9.98
CA LEU A 72 5.26 -2.93 -10.50
C LEU A 72 6.43 -3.77 -11.00
N LYS A 73 6.37 -4.86 -11.45
CA LYS A 73 7.41 -5.74 -12.02
C LYS A 73 8.79 -5.07 -12.07
N PHE A 74 9.50 -5.18 -11.02
CA PHE A 74 10.91 -4.79 -10.98
C PHE A 74 11.81 -5.94 -11.40
#